data_8d3ed3871e0e8f36fcfbd35078900c53
#
_entry.id   8d3ed3871e0e8f36fcfbd35078900c53
#
_cell.length_a   1.000
_cell.length_b   1.000
_cell.length_c   1.000
_cell.angle_alpha   90.00
_cell.angle_beta   90.00
_cell.angle_gamma   90.00
#
_symmetry.space_group_name_H-M   'P 1'
#
loop_
_entity.id
_entity.type
_entity.pdbx_description
1 polymer ?
#
loop_
_entity_poly.entity_id
_entity_poly.type
_entity_poly.pdbx_seq_one_letter_code
_entity_poly.pdbx_strand_id
1 'polypeptide(L)'
;PISETDMNAVCNFPDWNSKRHFLDVGEMATAVAFGYDWLYNELSAATRTKAANALLKFAFQQAQDKNWNLNFYEATNNWNQVCNGGLVCAALASYENNPSEAKDMIEKALESNKPALEVMYSPDGNYPEGSGYWCYGTLYQVLMLAALNSTLGTDNGLSDTPGFSKTAEYMLYMTGLNSKFFNYSDCAPSSTAALASWWFADKYSNPSLLYNELKMLKNGEYASCAENRLLPMIMAFANNLNLDAISAPSNKLWSGKGETPVVMVHTDWTYTDTDKYLGIKGGKIGRA
;
A
#
# COMPACT_ATOMS: atom_id res chain seq x y z
N PRO A 1 8.05 4.34 17.86
CA PRO A 1 8.49 2.94 17.84
C PRO A 1 7.51 2.10 18.63
N ILE A 2 7.13 0.94 18.09
CA ILE A 2 6.27 -0.02 18.80
C ILE A 2 7.09 -0.55 19.97
N SER A 3 6.63 -0.28 21.18
CA SER A 3 7.21 -0.86 22.39
C SER A 3 6.56 -2.21 22.72
N GLU A 4 7.19 -3.02 23.56
CA GLU A 4 6.57 -4.25 24.07
C GLU A 4 5.24 -3.94 24.81
N THR A 5 5.15 -2.77 25.44
CA THR A 5 3.93 -2.29 26.11
C THR A 5 2.81 -2.08 25.09
N ASP A 6 3.10 -1.43 23.95
CA ASP A 6 2.11 -1.17 22.91
C ASP A 6 1.65 -2.47 22.25
N MET A 7 2.59 -3.39 21.96
CA MET A 7 2.26 -4.74 21.49
C MET A 7 1.29 -5.45 22.41
N ASN A 8 1.58 -5.44 23.72
CA ASN A 8 0.72 -6.04 24.71
C ASN A 8 -0.65 -5.36 24.79
N ALA A 9 -0.72 -4.04 24.67
CA ALA A 9 -1.97 -3.28 24.69
C ALA A 9 -2.88 -3.68 23.52
N VAL A 10 -2.34 -3.68 22.29
CA VAL A 10 -3.05 -4.04 21.07
C VAL A 10 -3.55 -5.49 21.09
N CYS A 11 -2.71 -6.42 21.57
CA CYS A 11 -3.07 -7.84 21.68
C CYS A 11 -4.09 -8.12 22.81
N ASN A 12 -4.32 -7.17 23.72
CA ASN A 12 -5.32 -7.29 24.77
C ASN A 12 -6.68 -6.65 24.42
N PHE A 13 -6.82 -6.04 23.24
CA PHE A 13 -8.13 -5.53 22.82
C PHE A 13 -9.16 -6.67 22.78
N PRO A 14 -10.44 -6.37 23.04
CA PRO A 14 -11.49 -7.39 23.02
C PRO A 14 -11.70 -8.00 21.64
N ASP A 15 -11.51 -7.18 20.62
CA ASP A 15 -11.53 -7.55 19.19
C ASP A 15 -10.77 -6.50 18.35
N TRP A 16 -10.61 -6.77 17.05
CA TRP A 16 -10.07 -5.85 16.05
C TRP A 16 -11.14 -5.39 15.05
N ASN A 17 -12.37 -5.23 15.51
CA ASN A 17 -13.51 -4.74 14.75
C ASN A 17 -13.87 -5.56 13.49
N SER A 18 -13.54 -6.84 13.46
CA SER A 18 -13.71 -7.74 12.31
C SER A 18 -15.14 -7.79 11.76
N LYS A 19 -16.13 -7.64 12.64
CA LYS A 19 -17.55 -7.72 12.30
C LYS A 19 -18.11 -6.51 11.58
N ARG A 20 -17.45 -5.36 11.68
CA ARG A 20 -17.96 -4.10 11.14
C ARG A 20 -17.06 -3.52 10.07
N HIS A 21 -15.73 -3.62 10.27
CA HIS A 21 -14.78 -2.93 9.43
C HIS A 21 -13.46 -3.71 9.34
N PHE A 22 -13.37 -4.68 8.43
CA PHE A 22 -12.24 -5.61 8.35
C PHE A 22 -10.91 -4.92 7.95
N LEU A 23 -10.93 -3.69 7.43
CA LEU A 23 -9.71 -2.90 7.24
C LEU A 23 -8.94 -2.74 8.55
N ASP A 24 -9.64 -2.56 9.68
CA ASP A 24 -9.01 -2.44 11.01
C ASP A 24 -8.23 -3.73 11.35
N VAL A 25 -8.75 -4.88 10.98
CA VAL A 25 -8.04 -6.17 11.13
C VAL A 25 -6.78 -6.20 10.28
N GLY A 26 -6.87 -5.78 9.01
CA GLY A 26 -5.71 -5.71 8.10
C GLY A 26 -4.60 -4.82 8.64
N GLU A 27 -4.95 -3.64 9.14
CA GLU A 27 -4.02 -2.69 9.73
C GLU A 27 -3.38 -3.19 11.04
N MET A 28 -4.20 -3.72 11.94
CA MET A 28 -3.73 -4.26 13.23
C MET A 28 -2.86 -5.50 13.02
N ALA A 29 -3.23 -6.38 12.09
CA ALA A 29 -2.45 -7.55 11.73
C ALA A 29 -1.06 -7.15 11.20
N THR A 30 -1.00 -6.14 10.32
CA THR A 30 0.28 -5.60 9.82
C THR A 30 1.14 -5.05 10.96
N ALA A 31 0.56 -4.24 11.84
CA ALA A 31 1.29 -3.64 12.96
C ALA A 31 1.86 -4.70 13.91
N VAL A 32 1.05 -5.69 14.28
CA VAL A 32 1.46 -6.79 15.16
C VAL A 32 2.50 -7.68 14.47
N ALA A 33 2.33 -7.96 13.16
CA ALA A 33 3.28 -8.74 12.38
C ALA A 33 4.67 -8.09 12.34
N PHE A 34 4.75 -6.80 12.02
CA PHE A 34 6.02 -6.08 11.97
C PHE A 34 6.67 -5.97 13.35
N GLY A 35 5.88 -5.70 14.39
CA GLY A 35 6.40 -5.68 15.76
C GLY A 35 6.91 -7.05 16.22
N TYR A 36 6.17 -8.12 15.86
CA TYR A 36 6.56 -9.49 16.18
C TYR A 36 7.86 -9.92 15.48
N ASP A 37 7.95 -9.69 14.16
CA ASP A 37 9.07 -10.14 13.35
C ASP A 37 10.33 -9.29 13.61
N TRP A 38 10.24 -7.98 13.51
CA TRP A 38 11.41 -7.09 13.61
C TRP A 38 11.98 -6.99 15.00
N LEU A 39 11.14 -7.13 16.03
CA LEU A 39 11.55 -7.06 17.42
C LEU A 39 11.62 -8.45 18.09
N TYR A 40 11.58 -9.54 17.32
CA TYR A 40 11.46 -10.89 17.83
C TYR A 40 12.43 -11.20 18.96
N ASN A 41 13.69 -10.84 18.80
CA ASN A 41 14.75 -11.09 19.78
C ASN A 41 14.68 -10.17 21.02
N GLU A 42 14.02 -9.02 20.89
CA GLU A 42 13.86 -8.02 21.96
C GLU A 42 12.58 -8.25 22.78
N LEU A 43 11.60 -8.96 22.21
CA LEU A 43 10.33 -9.26 22.88
C LEU A 43 10.50 -10.41 23.87
N SER A 44 9.83 -10.32 25.03
CA SER A 44 9.72 -11.45 25.95
C SER A 44 8.97 -12.63 25.31
N ALA A 45 9.26 -13.85 25.76
CA ALA A 45 8.56 -15.04 25.30
C ALA A 45 7.02 -14.94 25.52
N ALA A 46 6.60 -14.30 26.61
CA ALA A 46 5.18 -14.09 26.92
C ALA A 46 4.53 -13.16 25.88
N THR A 47 5.20 -12.07 25.48
CA THR A 47 4.68 -11.15 24.47
C THR A 47 4.66 -11.80 23.09
N ARG A 48 5.69 -12.57 22.71
CA ARG A 48 5.68 -13.33 21.45
C ARG A 48 4.48 -14.30 21.37
N THR A 49 4.26 -15.08 22.43
CA THR A 49 3.11 -15.99 22.49
C THR A 49 1.79 -15.24 22.39
N LYS A 50 1.67 -14.11 23.08
CA LYS A 50 0.45 -13.30 23.04
C LYS A 50 0.21 -12.73 21.64
N ALA A 51 1.24 -12.21 20.97
CA ALA A 51 1.13 -11.67 19.61
C ALA A 51 0.69 -12.75 18.61
N ALA A 52 1.33 -13.92 18.63
CA ALA A 52 0.94 -15.04 17.78
C ALA A 52 -0.52 -15.48 18.01
N ASN A 53 -0.95 -15.55 19.29
CA ASN A 53 -2.34 -15.88 19.64
C ASN A 53 -3.34 -14.79 19.20
N ALA A 54 -2.95 -13.51 19.27
CA ALA A 54 -3.78 -12.40 18.81
C ALA A 54 -3.96 -12.44 17.29
N LEU A 55 -2.90 -12.69 16.53
CA LEU A 55 -2.96 -12.87 15.07
C LEU A 55 -3.88 -14.04 14.70
N LEU A 56 -3.73 -15.19 15.38
CA LEU A 56 -4.62 -16.32 15.15
C LEU A 56 -6.08 -15.96 15.43
N LYS A 57 -6.35 -15.39 16.61
CA LYS A 57 -7.73 -15.17 17.09
C LYS A 57 -8.44 -14.03 16.37
N PHE A 58 -7.75 -12.91 16.17
CA PHE A 58 -8.35 -11.66 15.72
C PHE A 58 -8.17 -11.40 14.22
N ALA A 59 -7.25 -12.10 13.55
CA ALA A 59 -7.05 -12.01 12.12
C ALA A 59 -7.46 -13.32 11.41
N PHE A 60 -6.73 -14.42 11.61
CA PHE A 60 -6.91 -15.63 10.80
C PHE A 60 -8.28 -16.29 11.00
N GLN A 61 -8.69 -16.51 12.24
CA GLN A 61 -10.00 -17.10 12.54
C GLN A 61 -11.15 -16.21 12.07
N GLN A 62 -10.99 -14.87 12.15
CA GLN A 62 -12.00 -13.93 11.65
C GLN A 62 -12.08 -13.93 10.12
N ALA A 63 -10.96 -14.06 9.44
CA ALA A 63 -10.89 -14.17 7.98
C ALA A 63 -11.42 -15.51 7.42
N GLN A 64 -11.58 -16.51 8.27
CA GLN A 64 -12.16 -17.82 7.93
C GLN A 64 -13.63 -17.98 8.38
N ASP A 65 -14.16 -17.04 9.17
CA ASP A 65 -15.51 -17.16 9.74
C ASP A 65 -16.57 -16.91 8.65
N LYS A 66 -17.24 -18.00 8.25
CA LYS A 66 -18.31 -17.97 7.23
C LYS A 66 -19.58 -17.24 7.67
N ASN A 67 -19.69 -16.87 8.95
CA ASN A 67 -20.83 -16.10 9.45
C ASN A 67 -20.69 -14.59 9.20
N TRP A 68 -19.53 -14.15 8.72
CA TRP A 68 -19.28 -12.77 8.40
C TRP A 68 -19.32 -12.53 6.90
N ASN A 69 -19.69 -11.30 6.55
CA ASN A 69 -19.58 -10.82 5.19
C ASN A 69 -18.12 -10.43 4.88
N LEU A 70 -17.34 -11.42 4.43
CA LEU A 70 -15.93 -11.25 4.09
C LEU A 70 -15.76 -10.73 2.64
N ASN A 71 -16.55 -9.71 2.26
CA ASN A 71 -16.58 -9.16 0.91
C ASN A 71 -15.22 -8.66 0.41
N PHE A 72 -14.26 -8.45 1.29
CA PHE A 72 -12.94 -7.98 0.88
C PHE A 72 -12.20 -8.98 -0.04
N TYR A 73 -12.48 -10.27 0.07
CA TYR A 73 -11.91 -11.26 -0.84
C TYR A 73 -12.39 -11.11 -2.29
N GLU A 74 -13.60 -10.59 -2.48
CA GLU A 74 -14.20 -10.35 -3.80
C GLU A 74 -14.13 -8.87 -4.21
N ALA A 75 -13.67 -8.01 -3.33
CA ALA A 75 -13.60 -6.57 -3.58
C ALA A 75 -12.55 -6.24 -4.65
N THR A 76 -12.88 -5.30 -5.51
CA THR A 76 -11.98 -4.75 -6.53
C THR A 76 -11.60 -3.31 -6.20
N ASN A 77 -11.30 -3.04 -4.93
CA ASN A 77 -10.94 -1.75 -4.38
C ASN A 77 -9.89 -1.92 -3.27
N ASN A 78 -9.54 -0.85 -2.58
CA ASN A 78 -8.52 -0.86 -1.53
C ASN A 78 -8.74 -1.93 -0.43
N TRP A 79 -9.98 -2.33 -0.15
CA TRP A 79 -10.28 -3.36 0.84
C TRP A 79 -9.58 -4.68 0.54
N ASN A 80 -9.56 -5.11 -0.72
CA ASN A 80 -8.85 -6.32 -1.12
C ASN A 80 -7.36 -6.25 -0.79
N GLN A 81 -6.75 -5.11 -1.11
CA GLN A 81 -5.31 -4.89 -0.90
C GLN A 81 -4.93 -4.82 0.57
N VAL A 82 -5.68 -4.02 1.36
CA VAL A 82 -5.36 -3.80 2.77
C VAL A 82 -5.59 -5.05 3.60
N CYS A 83 -6.76 -5.71 3.42
CA CYS A 83 -7.08 -6.90 4.20
C CYS A 83 -6.16 -8.08 3.85
N ASN A 84 -5.98 -8.38 2.56
CA ASN A 84 -5.06 -9.45 2.14
C ASN A 84 -3.61 -9.12 2.50
N GLY A 85 -3.19 -7.86 2.31
CA GLY A 85 -1.84 -7.42 2.67
C GLY A 85 -1.52 -7.64 4.14
N GLY A 86 -2.42 -7.24 5.02
CA GLY A 86 -2.27 -7.44 6.46
C GLY A 86 -2.27 -8.91 6.87
N LEU A 87 -3.18 -9.70 6.31
CA LEU A 87 -3.26 -11.14 6.59
C LEU A 87 -2.01 -11.90 6.15
N VAL A 88 -1.47 -11.58 4.96
CA VAL A 88 -0.25 -12.23 4.45
C VAL A 88 0.97 -11.84 5.27
N CYS A 89 1.15 -10.54 5.60
CA CYS A 89 2.25 -10.12 6.48
C CYS A 89 2.18 -10.84 7.83
N ALA A 90 0.99 -10.95 8.42
CA ALA A 90 0.78 -11.67 9.68
C ALA A 90 1.06 -13.17 9.55
N ALA A 91 0.62 -13.79 8.45
CA ALA A 91 0.83 -15.21 8.20
C ALA A 91 2.32 -15.56 8.04
N LEU A 92 3.06 -14.74 7.29
CA LEU A 92 4.50 -14.94 7.12
C LEU A 92 5.27 -14.74 8.44
N ALA A 93 4.95 -13.67 9.19
CA ALA A 93 5.63 -13.34 10.44
C ALA A 93 5.41 -14.39 11.55
N SER A 94 4.26 -15.07 11.57
CA SER A 94 3.89 -16.01 12.64
C SER A 94 3.69 -17.45 12.16
N TYR A 95 4.25 -17.80 11.01
CA TYR A 95 4.05 -19.09 10.34
C TYR A 95 4.31 -20.29 11.25
N GLU A 96 5.40 -20.28 12.02
CA GLU A 96 5.82 -21.39 12.88
C GLU A 96 4.83 -21.67 14.02
N ASN A 97 4.04 -20.65 14.40
CA ASN A 97 3.06 -20.80 15.48
C ASN A 97 1.72 -21.40 15.00
N ASN A 98 1.32 -21.08 13.78
CA ASN A 98 0.01 -21.45 13.22
C ASN A 98 0.13 -21.82 11.74
N PRO A 99 0.90 -22.85 11.37
CA PRO A 99 1.28 -23.10 9.97
C PRO A 99 0.09 -23.41 9.05
N SER A 100 -0.95 -24.07 9.55
CA SER A 100 -2.15 -24.39 8.77
C SER A 100 -2.94 -23.15 8.41
N GLU A 101 -3.25 -22.32 9.40
CA GLU A 101 -4.01 -21.09 9.22
C GLU A 101 -3.21 -20.05 8.42
N ALA A 102 -1.91 -19.95 8.68
CA ALA A 102 -1.03 -19.06 7.92
C ALA A 102 -0.98 -19.44 6.44
N LYS A 103 -0.85 -20.73 6.13
CA LYS A 103 -0.91 -21.24 4.76
C LYS A 103 -2.24 -20.87 4.09
N ASP A 104 -3.36 -21.13 4.76
CA ASP A 104 -4.70 -20.80 4.26
C ASP A 104 -4.84 -19.29 3.96
N MET A 105 -4.29 -18.41 4.81
CA MET A 105 -4.32 -16.97 4.58
C MET A 105 -3.55 -16.59 3.33
N ILE A 106 -2.35 -17.13 3.15
CA ILE A 106 -1.52 -16.85 1.97
C ILE A 106 -2.21 -17.33 0.69
N GLU A 107 -2.69 -18.58 0.67
CA GLU A 107 -3.32 -19.16 -0.52
C GLU A 107 -4.58 -18.39 -0.94
N LYS A 108 -5.46 -18.08 0.02
CA LYS A 108 -6.67 -17.28 -0.24
C LYS A 108 -6.36 -15.87 -0.71
N ALA A 109 -5.35 -15.23 -0.10
CA ALA A 109 -4.94 -13.89 -0.51
C ALA A 109 -4.41 -13.88 -1.95
N LEU A 110 -3.58 -14.85 -2.35
CA LEU A 110 -3.06 -14.97 -3.71
C LEU A 110 -4.19 -15.20 -4.72
N GLU A 111 -5.15 -16.06 -4.41
CA GLU A 111 -6.31 -16.32 -5.26
C GLU A 111 -7.21 -15.08 -5.41
N SER A 112 -7.51 -14.42 -4.30
CA SER A 112 -8.39 -13.25 -4.23
C SER A 112 -7.78 -12.00 -4.87
N ASN A 113 -6.47 -11.78 -4.69
CA ASN A 113 -5.82 -10.53 -5.04
C ASN A 113 -5.60 -10.37 -6.55
N LYS A 114 -5.28 -11.46 -7.27
CA LYS A 114 -4.96 -11.40 -8.70
C LYS A 114 -6.09 -10.77 -9.54
N PRO A 115 -7.34 -11.25 -9.50
CA PRO A 115 -8.44 -10.64 -10.27
C PRO A 115 -8.73 -9.20 -9.82
N ALA A 116 -8.52 -8.88 -8.54
CA ALA A 116 -8.70 -7.52 -8.04
C ALA A 116 -7.67 -6.57 -8.65
N LEU A 117 -6.39 -6.95 -8.72
CA LEU A 117 -5.35 -6.15 -9.37
C LEU A 117 -5.63 -5.92 -10.85
N GLU A 118 -6.11 -6.95 -11.56
CA GLU A 118 -6.48 -6.82 -12.98
C GLU A 118 -7.54 -5.75 -13.19
N VAL A 119 -8.56 -5.67 -12.33
CA VAL A 119 -9.60 -4.65 -12.41
C VAL A 119 -9.06 -3.26 -12.02
N MET A 120 -8.26 -3.19 -10.95
CA MET A 120 -7.84 -1.91 -10.37
C MET A 120 -6.77 -1.20 -11.19
N TYR A 121 -5.83 -1.93 -11.82
CA TYR A 121 -4.67 -1.31 -12.47
C TYR A 121 -4.64 -1.46 -13.99
N SER A 122 -5.37 -2.41 -14.56
CA SER A 122 -5.31 -2.67 -15.99
C SER A 122 -6.04 -1.56 -16.78
N PRO A 123 -5.56 -1.18 -17.99
CA PRO A 123 -4.31 -1.66 -18.60
C PRO A 123 -3.10 -0.76 -18.32
N ASP A 124 -3.30 0.45 -17.81
CA ASP A 124 -2.30 1.53 -17.85
C ASP A 124 -1.83 1.98 -16.46
N GLY A 125 -2.38 1.42 -15.38
CA GLY A 125 -1.94 1.68 -14.01
C GLY A 125 -2.68 2.79 -13.28
N ASN A 126 -3.73 3.40 -13.89
CA ASN A 126 -4.56 4.36 -13.19
C ASN A 126 -5.41 3.67 -12.09
N TYR A 127 -5.71 4.41 -11.04
CA TYR A 127 -6.39 3.86 -9.87
C TYR A 127 -7.81 4.42 -9.74
N PRO A 128 -8.85 3.57 -9.70
CA PRO A 128 -10.24 4.02 -9.76
C PRO A 128 -10.67 4.93 -8.60
N GLU A 129 -10.13 4.70 -7.43
CA GLU A 129 -10.51 5.42 -6.20
C GLU A 129 -9.71 6.71 -5.96
N GLY A 130 -8.81 7.09 -6.88
CA GLY A 130 -8.00 8.30 -6.76
C GLY A 130 -6.71 8.13 -5.94
N SER A 131 -5.92 9.20 -5.87
CA SER A 131 -4.57 9.18 -5.28
C SER A 131 -4.53 8.88 -3.79
N GLY A 132 -5.52 9.31 -3.02
CA GLY A 132 -5.59 9.03 -1.58
C GLY A 132 -5.68 7.53 -1.28
N TYR A 133 -6.61 6.85 -1.93
CA TYR A 133 -6.75 5.40 -1.79
C TYR A 133 -5.65 4.63 -2.51
N TRP A 134 -5.02 5.20 -3.55
CA TRP A 134 -3.80 4.64 -4.10
C TRP A 134 -2.68 4.60 -3.04
N CYS A 135 -2.46 5.72 -2.34
CA CYS A 135 -1.46 5.78 -1.26
C CYS A 135 -1.76 4.77 -0.15
N TYR A 136 -3.02 4.47 0.11
CA TYR A 136 -3.44 3.52 1.13
C TYR A 136 -3.39 2.07 0.62
N GLY A 137 -4.22 1.73 -0.37
CA GLY A 137 -4.37 0.36 -0.86
C GLY A 137 -3.09 -0.17 -1.54
N THR A 138 -2.47 0.63 -2.42
CA THR A 138 -1.25 0.21 -3.11
C THR A 138 -0.08 0.04 -2.15
N LEU A 139 -0.02 0.80 -1.06
CA LEU A 139 1.02 0.59 -0.05
C LEU A 139 0.88 -0.79 0.61
N TYR A 140 -0.31 -1.19 1.02
CA TYR A 140 -0.53 -2.53 1.59
C TYR A 140 -0.28 -3.64 0.55
N GLN A 141 -0.63 -3.40 -0.70
CA GLN A 141 -0.26 -4.31 -1.80
C GLN A 141 1.25 -4.50 -1.89
N VAL A 142 2.00 -3.41 -1.87
CA VAL A 142 3.47 -3.44 -1.94
C VAL A 142 4.08 -4.12 -0.71
N LEU A 143 3.54 -3.88 0.49
CA LEU A 143 3.98 -4.58 1.70
C LEU A 143 3.81 -6.09 1.56
N MET A 144 2.65 -6.54 1.05
CA MET A 144 2.40 -7.95 0.77
C MET A 144 3.41 -8.53 -0.23
N LEU A 145 3.62 -7.86 -1.36
CA LEU A 145 4.55 -8.31 -2.40
C LEU A 145 6.00 -8.37 -1.89
N ALA A 146 6.41 -7.36 -1.14
CA ALA A 146 7.74 -7.32 -0.53
C ALA A 146 7.93 -8.45 0.49
N ALA A 147 6.95 -8.70 1.34
CA ALA A 147 6.99 -9.77 2.32
C ALA A 147 7.02 -11.16 1.65
N LEU A 148 6.18 -11.40 0.65
CA LEU A 148 6.18 -12.65 -0.13
C LEU A 148 7.53 -12.87 -0.80
N ASN A 149 8.05 -11.84 -1.47
CA ASN A 149 9.31 -11.95 -2.20
C ASN A 149 10.52 -12.15 -1.27
N SER A 150 10.57 -11.47 -0.14
CA SER A 150 11.66 -11.63 0.83
C SER A 150 11.65 -12.99 1.52
N THR A 151 10.47 -13.56 1.78
CA THR A 151 10.32 -14.81 2.53
C THR A 151 10.32 -16.04 1.62
N LEU A 152 9.60 -15.97 0.49
CA LEU A 152 9.36 -17.10 -0.41
C LEU A 152 10.17 -17.01 -1.72
N GLY A 153 10.86 -15.89 -1.98
CA GLY A 153 11.57 -15.64 -3.23
C GLY A 153 10.65 -15.34 -4.42
N THR A 154 9.35 -15.19 -4.21
CA THR A 154 8.36 -14.94 -5.26
C THR A 154 7.13 -14.23 -4.72
N ASP A 155 6.59 -13.29 -5.50
CA ASP A 155 5.28 -12.69 -5.27
C ASP A 155 4.16 -13.38 -6.09
N ASN A 156 4.42 -14.59 -6.57
CA ASN A 156 3.52 -15.41 -7.39
C ASN A 156 3.04 -14.70 -8.67
N GLY A 157 3.85 -13.80 -9.23
CA GLY A 157 3.56 -13.04 -10.45
C GLY A 157 2.54 -11.92 -10.26
N LEU A 158 2.18 -11.56 -9.04
CA LEU A 158 1.24 -10.47 -8.78
C LEU A 158 1.79 -9.12 -9.24
N SER A 159 3.08 -8.87 -9.09
CA SER A 159 3.72 -7.64 -9.59
C SER A 159 3.73 -7.52 -11.13
N ASP A 160 3.53 -8.64 -11.84
CA ASP A 160 3.46 -8.67 -13.30
C ASP A 160 2.03 -8.46 -13.84
N THR A 161 1.06 -8.26 -12.97
CA THR A 161 -0.33 -7.99 -13.39
C THR A 161 -0.40 -6.76 -14.30
N PRO A 162 -1.15 -6.83 -15.42
CA PRO A 162 -1.23 -5.73 -16.38
C PRO A 162 -1.60 -4.40 -15.73
N GLY A 163 -0.82 -3.36 -16.00
CA GLY A 163 -0.97 -2.01 -15.45
C GLY A 163 -0.31 -1.81 -14.09
N PHE A 164 -0.11 -2.86 -13.28
CA PHE A 164 0.46 -2.68 -11.94
C PHE A 164 1.86 -2.06 -11.97
N SER A 165 2.75 -2.54 -12.83
CA SER A 165 4.12 -1.97 -12.96
C SER A 165 4.17 -0.49 -13.36
N LYS A 166 3.07 0.05 -13.93
CA LYS A 166 2.96 1.43 -14.40
C LYS A 166 2.27 2.36 -13.41
N THR A 167 1.69 1.82 -12.35
CA THR A 167 0.81 2.60 -11.47
C THR A 167 1.54 3.71 -10.70
N ALA A 168 2.84 3.59 -10.47
CA ALA A 168 3.62 4.67 -9.87
C ALA A 168 3.81 5.87 -10.83
N GLU A 169 3.77 5.64 -12.15
CA GLU A 169 3.72 6.75 -13.12
C GLU A 169 2.40 7.52 -12.98
N TYR A 170 1.26 6.82 -12.87
CA TYR A 170 0.00 7.47 -12.57
C TYR A 170 0.13 8.38 -11.35
N MET A 171 0.68 7.88 -10.23
CA MET A 171 0.83 8.65 -9.00
C MET A 171 1.76 9.85 -9.17
N LEU A 172 2.83 9.71 -9.93
CA LEU A 172 3.75 10.80 -10.26
C LEU A 172 3.02 11.97 -10.96
N TYR A 173 2.16 11.67 -11.95
CA TYR A 173 1.41 12.67 -12.69
C TYR A 173 0.18 13.22 -11.94
N MET A 174 -0.29 12.54 -10.90
CA MET A 174 -1.39 13.02 -10.06
C MET A 174 -1.05 14.27 -9.26
N THR A 175 0.23 14.58 -9.09
CA THR A 175 0.70 15.75 -8.34
C THR A 175 0.77 16.97 -9.23
N GLY A 176 -0.02 17.99 -8.92
CA GLY A 176 -0.03 19.27 -9.61
C GLY A 176 1.09 20.23 -9.15
N LEU A 177 1.11 21.43 -9.72
CA LEU A 177 2.18 22.41 -9.54
C LEU A 177 2.38 22.90 -8.09
N ASN A 178 1.32 22.90 -7.30
CA ASN A 178 1.30 23.33 -5.91
C ASN A 178 1.45 22.18 -4.91
N SER A 179 2.04 21.08 -5.34
CA SER A 179 2.16 19.83 -4.56
C SER A 179 0.82 19.24 -4.09
N LYS A 180 -0.28 19.57 -4.77
CA LYS A 180 -1.60 19.00 -4.50
C LYS A 180 -1.96 17.96 -5.54
N PHE A 181 -2.74 16.97 -5.12
CA PHE A 181 -3.23 15.96 -6.03
C PHE A 181 -4.40 16.45 -6.88
N PHE A 182 -4.45 16.00 -8.14
CA PHE A 182 -5.69 16.06 -8.92
C PHE A 182 -6.72 15.15 -8.24
N ASN A 183 -7.67 15.77 -7.56
CA ASN A 183 -8.64 15.03 -6.75
C ASN A 183 -9.86 14.61 -7.56
N TYR A 184 -10.11 13.34 -7.58
CA TYR A 184 -11.35 12.75 -8.06
C TYR A 184 -11.73 11.58 -7.15
N SER A 185 -12.94 11.05 -7.26
CA SER A 185 -13.50 10.07 -6.34
C SER A 185 -13.44 10.59 -4.88
N ASP A 186 -13.17 9.77 -3.91
CA ASP A 186 -13.12 10.14 -2.49
C ASP A 186 -11.76 10.70 -2.05
N CYS A 187 -11.01 11.28 -2.97
CA CYS A 187 -9.68 11.80 -2.70
C CYS A 187 -9.70 13.28 -2.31
N ALA A 188 -9.02 13.64 -1.24
CA ALA A 188 -8.75 15.03 -0.92
C ALA A 188 -7.66 15.62 -1.83
N PRO A 189 -7.65 16.95 -2.06
CA PRO A 189 -6.60 17.59 -2.87
C PRO A 189 -5.25 17.68 -2.14
N SER A 190 -5.20 17.44 -0.83
CA SER A 190 -3.96 17.47 -0.05
C SER A 190 -3.03 16.34 -0.46
N SER A 191 -1.78 16.65 -0.75
CA SER A 191 -0.75 15.64 -0.98
C SER A 191 -0.32 14.96 0.32
N THR A 192 0.11 13.73 0.19
CA THR A 192 0.81 12.96 1.22
C THR A 192 1.96 12.21 0.58
N ALA A 193 2.92 11.73 1.37
CA ALA A 193 4.02 10.93 0.87
C ALA A 193 3.49 9.64 0.21
N ALA A 194 3.86 9.43 -1.04
CA ALA A 194 3.49 8.26 -1.82
C ALA A 194 4.47 7.10 -1.57
N LEU A 195 4.41 6.51 -0.37
CA LEU A 195 5.41 5.55 0.13
C LEU A 195 5.63 4.36 -0.81
N ALA A 196 4.57 3.87 -1.45
CA ALA A 196 4.68 2.76 -2.41
C ALA A 196 5.56 3.12 -3.62
N SER A 197 5.64 4.39 -4.03
CA SER A 197 6.48 4.83 -5.15
C SER A 197 7.96 4.49 -4.95
N TRP A 198 8.45 4.43 -3.72
CA TRP A 198 9.82 4.05 -3.40
C TRP A 198 10.10 2.59 -3.76
N TRP A 199 9.17 1.69 -3.44
CA TRP A 199 9.27 0.30 -3.84
C TRP A 199 9.22 0.12 -5.37
N PHE A 200 8.32 0.86 -6.05
CA PHE A 200 8.23 0.80 -7.51
C PHE A 200 9.51 1.29 -8.17
N ALA A 201 10.12 2.36 -7.66
CA ALA A 201 11.36 2.91 -8.18
C ALA A 201 12.52 1.90 -8.08
N ASP A 202 12.63 1.19 -6.97
CA ASP A 202 13.64 0.12 -6.78
C ASP A 202 13.31 -1.10 -7.66
N LYS A 203 12.11 -1.65 -7.52
CA LYS A 203 11.67 -2.87 -8.23
C LYS A 203 11.83 -2.80 -9.74
N TYR A 204 11.50 -1.64 -10.33
CA TYR A 204 11.55 -1.45 -11.79
C TYR A 204 12.74 -0.59 -12.25
N SER A 205 13.70 -0.31 -11.38
CA SER A 205 14.90 0.48 -11.66
C SER A 205 14.60 1.82 -12.34
N ASN A 206 13.55 2.50 -11.88
CA ASN A 206 13.11 3.80 -12.41
C ASN A 206 13.07 4.87 -11.32
N PRO A 207 14.22 5.49 -10.99
CA PRO A 207 14.28 6.49 -9.92
C PRO A 207 13.48 7.77 -10.23
N SER A 208 13.17 8.06 -11.51
CA SER A 208 12.36 9.24 -11.88
C SER A 208 10.94 9.20 -11.33
N LEU A 209 10.42 8.02 -10.95
CA LEU A 209 9.14 7.89 -10.24
C LEU A 209 9.12 8.64 -8.91
N LEU A 210 10.30 8.94 -8.34
CA LEU A 210 10.44 9.66 -7.07
C LEU A 210 10.66 11.17 -7.23
N TYR A 211 10.45 11.72 -8.42
CA TYR A 211 10.72 13.15 -8.65
C TYR A 211 9.98 14.07 -7.67
N ASN A 212 8.69 13.84 -7.47
CA ASN A 212 7.90 14.63 -6.51
C ASN A 212 8.26 14.29 -5.05
N GLU A 213 8.51 13.02 -4.75
CA GLU A 213 8.90 12.56 -3.41
C GLU A 213 10.24 13.19 -2.97
N LEU A 214 11.23 13.23 -3.87
CA LEU A 214 12.50 13.89 -3.60
C LEU A 214 12.33 15.40 -3.37
N LYS A 215 11.43 16.04 -4.11
CA LYS A 215 11.11 17.46 -3.92
C LYS A 215 10.48 17.69 -2.55
N MET A 216 9.49 16.88 -2.16
CA MET A 216 8.87 16.94 -0.83
C MET A 216 9.90 16.72 0.28
N LEU A 217 10.81 15.75 0.10
CA LEU A 217 11.88 15.49 1.06
C LEU A 217 12.83 16.69 1.21
N LYS A 218 13.29 17.28 0.10
CA LYS A 218 14.18 18.46 0.09
C LYS A 218 13.52 19.71 0.69
N ASN A 219 12.22 19.86 0.52
CA ASN A 219 11.45 20.97 1.08
C ASN A 219 11.06 20.77 2.55
N GLY A 220 11.39 19.64 3.15
CA GLY A 220 11.00 19.30 4.52
C GLY A 220 9.52 18.94 4.69
N GLU A 221 8.78 18.75 3.60
CA GLU A 221 7.34 18.43 3.62
C GLU A 221 7.06 17.06 4.24
N TYR A 222 8.03 16.14 4.23
CA TYR A 222 7.94 14.86 4.92
C TYR A 222 7.72 14.99 6.44
N ALA A 223 8.10 16.10 7.04
CA ALA A 223 7.81 16.37 8.45
C ALA A 223 6.29 16.38 8.75
N SER A 224 5.47 16.82 7.79
CA SER A 224 4.00 16.77 7.90
C SER A 224 3.43 15.35 7.80
N CYS A 225 4.22 14.40 7.32
CA CYS A 225 3.87 12.99 7.21
C CYS A 225 4.41 12.15 8.39
N ALA A 226 5.02 12.75 9.40
CA ALA A 226 5.70 12.06 10.50
C ALA A 226 4.76 11.13 11.31
N GLU A 227 3.47 11.42 11.30
CA GLU A 227 2.46 10.56 11.94
C GLU A 227 2.04 9.35 11.09
N ASN A 228 2.52 9.26 9.85
CA ASN A 228 2.26 8.08 9.04
C ASN A 228 3.08 6.90 9.58
N ARG A 229 2.40 5.97 10.21
CA ARG A 229 2.98 4.79 10.87
C ARG A 229 3.84 3.90 9.96
N LEU A 230 3.63 3.96 8.63
CA LEU A 230 4.40 3.20 7.65
C LEU A 230 5.53 4.03 6.98
N LEU A 231 5.73 5.29 7.39
CA LEU A 231 6.81 6.13 6.88
C LEU A 231 8.20 5.47 6.97
N PRO A 232 8.55 4.72 8.01
CA PRO A 232 9.84 4.02 8.09
C PRO A 232 10.08 3.01 6.98
N MET A 233 9.06 2.54 6.27
CA MET A 233 9.20 1.61 5.14
C MET A 233 10.02 2.18 3.99
N ILE A 234 10.12 3.50 3.87
CA ILE A 234 11.02 4.13 2.90
C ILE A 234 12.46 3.64 3.07
N MET A 235 12.91 3.44 4.29
CA MET A 235 14.28 2.97 4.56
C MET A 235 14.52 1.57 3.96
N ALA A 236 13.51 0.70 4.02
CA ALA A 236 13.59 -0.62 3.41
C ALA A 236 13.52 -0.54 1.87
N PHE A 237 12.62 0.29 1.33
CA PHE A 237 12.41 0.41 -0.10
C PHE A 237 13.48 1.20 -0.83
N ALA A 238 14.15 2.15 -0.15
CA ALA A 238 15.17 3.01 -0.75
C ALA A 238 16.59 2.42 -0.72
N ASN A 239 16.78 1.23 -0.16
CA ASN A 239 18.11 0.68 0.15
C ASN A 239 19.06 0.60 -1.05
N ASN A 240 18.53 0.33 -2.25
CA ASN A 240 19.32 0.18 -3.48
C ASN A 240 19.21 1.39 -4.41
N LEU A 241 18.48 2.45 -4.03
CA LEU A 241 18.21 3.58 -4.90
C LEU A 241 19.34 4.61 -4.89
N ASN A 242 19.75 5.02 -6.08
CA ASN A 242 20.60 6.20 -6.25
C ASN A 242 19.72 7.46 -6.37
N LEU A 243 19.60 8.22 -5.29
CA LEU A 243 18.79 9.44 -5.26
C LEU A 243 19.32 10.54 -6.17
N ASP A 244 20.63 10.55 -6.48
CA ASP A 244 21.24 11.51 -7.41
C ASP A 244 20.85 11.23 -8.87
N ALA A 245 20.34 10.05 -9.18
CA ALA A 245 19.83 9.69 -10.51
C ALA A 245 18.39 10.17 -10.74
N ILE A 246 17.72 10.71 -9.73
CA ILE A 246 16.33 11.19 -9.86
C ILE A 246 16.31 12.47 -10.69
N SER A 247 15.62 12.43 -11.81
CA SER A 247 15.45 13.54 -12.74
C SER A 247 13.96 13.75 -13.08
N ALA A 248 13.66 14.94 -13.60
CA ALA A 248 12.31 15.21 -14.08
C ALA A 248 11.92 14.24 -15.19
N PRO A 249 10.64 13.78 -15.23
CA PRO A 249 10.16 12.96 -16.34
C PRO A 249 10.32 13.67 -17.69
N SER A 250 10.68 12.94 -18.73
CA SER A 250 10.77 13.48 -20.09
C SER A 250 9.40 13.79 -20.69
N ASN A 251 8.41 12.96 -20.36
CA ASN A 251 7.04 13.14 -20.82
C ASN A 251 6.31 14.16 -19.96
N LYS A 252 5.44 14.94 -20.61
CA LYS A 252 4.60 15.96 -19.96
C LYS A 252 3.12 15.57 -19.95
N LEU A 253 2.79 14.45 -20.58
CA LEU A 253 1.44 13.92 -20.67
C LEU A 253 1.43 12.47 -20.22
N TRP A 254 0.46 12.13 -19.38
CA TRP A 254 0.11 10.76 -19.02
C TRP A 254 -1.38 10.54 -19.24
N SER A 255 -1.75 9.36 -19.72
CA SER A 255 -3.16 8.97 -19.89
C SER A 255 -3.34 7.50 -19.57
N GLY A 256 -4.39 7.18 -18.83
CA GLY A 256 -4.79 5.83 -18.50
C GLY A 256 -6.24 5.57 -18.88
N LYS A 257 -6.51 4.37 -19.44
CA LYS A 257 -7.83 3.98 -19.96
C LYS A 257 -8.68 3.19 -18.98
N GLY A 258 -8.12 2.62 -17.95
CA GLY A 258 -8.77 1.72 -16.99
C GLY A 258 -10.24 2.04 -16.65
N GLU A 259 -10.74 1.54 -15.56
CA GLU A 259 -12.12 1.74 -15.13
C GLU A 259 -12.49 3.23 -14.97
N THR A 260 -11.55 4.03 -14.51
CA THR A 260 -11.68 5.49 -14.40
C THR A 260 -10.61 6.15 -15.26
N PRO A 261 -10.86 6.37 -16.56
CA PRO A 261 -9.88 6.96 -17.45
C PRO A 261 -9.52 8.38 -17.03
N VAL A 262 -8.23 8.69 -17.02
CA VAL A 262 -7.72 10.02 -16.67
C VAL A 262 -6.64 10.45 -17.65
N VAL A 263 -6.53 11.77 -17.85
CA VAL A 263 -5.46 12.40 -18.59
C VAL A 263 -4.86 13.50 -17.73
N MET A 264 -3.55 13.54 -17.62
CA MET A 264 -2.83 14.54 -16.85
C MET A 264 -1.72 15.15 -17.70
N VAL A 265 -1.65 16.47 -17.69
CA VAL A 265 -0.70 17.24 -18.53
C VAL A 265 0.01 18.27 -17.67
N HIS A 266 1.33 18.26 -17.74
CA HIS A 266 2.20 19.35 -17.26
C HIS A 266 2.76 20.12 -18.44
N THR A 267 2.82 21.44 -18.36
CA THR A 267 3.57 22.22 -19.35
C THR A 267 5.06 22.08 -19.13
N ASP A 268 5.48 21.96 -17.88
CA ASP A 268 6.84 21.62 -17.47
C ASP A 268 6.86 20.95 -16.09
N TRP A 269 8.02 20.45 -15.70
CA TRP A 269 8.29 19.85 -14.38
C TRP A 269 9.13 20.77 -13.47
N THR A 270 9.37 22.00 -13.90
CA THR A 270 10.15 23.00 -13.15
C THR A 270 9.38 23.61 -12.00
N TYR A 271 8.05 23.54 -12.04
CA TYR A 271 7.12 24.09 -11.04
C TYR A 271 7.31 25.59 -10.82
N THR A 272 7.49 26.33 -11.92
CA THR A 272 7.53 27.79 -11.93
C THR A 272 6.12 28.38 -12.05
N ASP A 273 5.97 29.69 -11.78
CA ASP A 273 4.69 30.40 -11.88
C ASP A 273 4.09 30.41 -13.30
N THR A 274 4.89 30.11 -14.32
CA THR A 274 4.44 30.02 -15.72
C THR A 274 3.94 28.63 -16.10
N ASP A 275 4.25 27.61 -15.30
CA ASP A 275 3.84 26.25 -15.56
C ASP A 275 2.33 26.10 -15.35
N LYS A 276 1.75 25.15 -16.05
CA LYS A 276 0.33 24.81 -15.94
C LYS A 276 0.17 23.32 -15.78
N TYR A 277 -0.85 22.95 -15.04
CA TYR A 277 -1.27 21.57 -14.85
C TYR A 277 -2.74 21.43 -15.25
N LEU A 278 -3.06 20.38 -15.96
CA LEU A 278 -4.43 20.01 -16.32
C LEU A 278 -4.65 18.54 -16.00
N GLY A 279 -5.66 18.24 -15.20
CA GLY A 279 -6.19 16.91 -14.98
C GLY A 279 -7.60 16.78 -15.53
N ILE A 280 -7.88 15.72 -16.27
CA ILE A 280 -9.20 15.41 -16.81
C ILE A 280 -9.55 13.98 -16.42
N LYS A 281 -10.71 13.79 -15.78
CA LYS A 281 -11.29 12.48 -15.50
C LYS A 281 -12.43 12.23 -16.49
N GLY A 282 -12.38 11.09 -17.14
CA GLY A 282 -13.48 10.54 -17.94
C GLY A 282 -14.24 9.43 -17.20
N GLY A 283 -15.08 8.70 -17.92
CA GLY A 283 -15.85 7.59 -17.39
C GLY A 283 -17.07 7.99 -16.55
N LYS A 284 -17.55 7.09 -15.71
CA LYS A 284 -18.70 7.34 -14.84
C LYS A 284 -18.39 8.45 -13.83
N ILE A 285 -19.34 9.37 -13.65
CA ILE A 285 -19.32 10.32 -12.54
C ILE A 285 -19.34 9.47 -11.26
N GLY A 286 -18.40 9.74 -10.36
CA GLY A 286 -18.11 8.89 -9.23
C GLY A 286 -19.31 8.45 -8.39
N ARG A 287 -19.09 7.47 -7.55
CA ARG A 287 -20.09 7.11 -6.54
C ARG A 287 -20.37 8.33 -5.67
N ALA A 288 -21.64 8.74 -5.67
CA ALA A 288 -22.14 9.66 -4.66
C ALA A 288 -22.22 8.92 -3.33
#